data_c02e535cdc4ab09c29b0c35560452cf1
#
_entry.id   c02e535cdc4ab09c29b0c35560452cf1
#
_cell.length_a   1.000
_cell.length_b   1.000
_cell.length_c   1.000
_cell.angle_alpha   90.00
_cell.angle_beta   90.00
_cell.angle_gamma   90.00
#
_symmetry.space_group_name_H-M   'P 1'
#
loop_
_entity.id
_entity.type
_entity.pdbx_description
1 polymer ?
#
loop_
_entity_poly.entity_id
_entity_poly.type
_entity_poly.pdbx_seq_one_letter_code
_entity_poly.pdbx_strand_id
1 'polypeptide(L)'
;MDLLVLISSLIIVNLVLHLNIQRLSKFINIYDSPDGKLKKHRINTPLIGGVIFFINFLFFLVLDLIFLNIFEDFNKRELFSLFFIVSTFFFLGLYDDKFKMSAYLRIVLALSICLIVITLNNDLVISNFEISFYKNQIFLNNLKMIF
;
A
#
# COMPACT_ATOMS: atom_id res chain seq x y z
N MET A 1 -10.86 2.81 22.85
CA MET A 1 -11.52 3.86 22.05
C MET A 1 -12.66 3.23 21.29
N ASP A 2 -13.83 3.83 21.29
CA ASP A 2 -14.98 3.23 20.60
C ASP A 2 -14.78 3.24 19.09
N LEU A 3 -15.24 2.19 18.41
CA LEU A 3 -15.17 2.07 16.95
C LEU A 3 -15.76 3.31 16.23
N LEU A 4 -16.78 3.92 16.82
CA LEU A 4 -17.39 5.14 16.32
C LEU A 4 -16.42 6.33 16.31
N VAL A 5 -15.58 6.48 17.32
CA VAL A 5 -14.58 7.55 17.40
C VAL A 5 -13.50 7.35 16.36
N LEU A 6 -13.07 6.11 16.13
CA LEU A 6 -12.12 5.76 15.07
C LEU A 6 -12.68 6.10 13.69
N ILE A 7 -13.89 5.62 13.39
CA ILE A 7 -14.53 5.86 12.09
C ILE A 7 -14.72 7.37 11.88
N SER A 8 -15.20 8.10 12.89
CA SER A 8 -15.42 9.54 12.78
C SER A 8 -14.11 10.32 12.56
N SER A 9 -13.02 9.94 13.24
CA SER A 9 -11.72 10.57 13.05
C SER A 9 -11.17 10.33 11.64
N LEU A 10 -11.29 9.13 11.09
CA LEU A 10 -10.90 8.81 9.72
C LEU A 10 -11.74 9.58 8.70
N ILE A 11 -13.05 9.71 8.91
CA ILE A 11 -13.92 10.51 8.05
C ILE A 11 -13.49 11.98 8.05
N ILE A 12 -13.21 12.56 9.23
CA ILE A 12 -12.75 13.94 9.35
C ILE A 12 -11.43 14.15 8.60
N VAL A 13 -10.45 13.26 8.78
CA VAL A 13 -9.17 13.32 8.07
C VAL A 13 -9.37 13.27 6.56
N ASN A 14 -10.20 12.34 6.07
CA ASN A 14 -10.49 12.22 4.65
C ASN A 14 -11.17 13.47 4.10
N LEU A 15 -12.11 14.07 4.84
CA LEU A 15 -12.78 15.28 4.45
C LEU A 15 -11.79 16.45 4.36
N VAL A 16 -10.90 16.62 5.33
CA VAL A 16 -9.84 17.62 5.30
C VAL A 16 -8.89 17.43 4.12
N LEU A 17 -8.47 16.21 3.86
CA LEU A 17 -7.61 15.88 2.71
C LEU A 17 -8.32 16.17 1.38
N HIS A 18 -9.60 15.83 1.27
CA HIS A 18 -10.39 16.07 0.07
C HIS A 18 -10.57 17.58 -0.20
N LEU A 19 -10.87 18.38 0.82
CA LEU A 19 -10.98 19.83 0.71
C LEU A 19 -9.65 20.50 0.30
N ASN A 20 -8.51 19.89 0.63
CA ASN A 20 -7.19 20.39 0.28
C ASN A 20 -6.54 19.67 -0.92
N ILE A 21 -7.29 18.90 -1.67
CA ILE A 21 -6.79 18.08 -2.79
C ILE A 21 -5.95 18.88 -3.80
N GLN A 22 -6.41 20.10 -4.15
CA GLN A 22 -5.70 20.95 -5.09
C GLN A 22 -4.37 21.49 -4.53
N ARG A 23 -4.33 21.77 -3.22
CA ARG A 23 -3.09 22.22 -2.55
C ARG A 23 -2.08 21.09 -2.49
N LEU A 24 -2.53 19.88 -2.12
CA LEU A 24 -1.71 18.67 -2.08
C LEU A 24 -1.15 18.35 -3.46
N SER A 25 -1.98 18.40 -4.50
CA SER A 25 -1.53 18.09 -5.86
C SER A 25 -0.52 19.11 -6.39
N LYS A 26 -0.68 20.38 -6.06
CA LYS A 26 0.31 21.42 -6.40
C LYS A 26 1.65 21.19 -5.69
N PHE A 27 1.60 20.80 -4.42
CA PHE A 27 2.80 20.54 -3.63
C PHE A 27 3.60 19.35 -4.19
N ILE A 28 2.90 18.25 -4.53
CA ILE A 28 3.54 17.01 -5.04
C ILE A 28 3.88 17.15 -6.53
N ASN A 29 3.15 18.02 -7.25
CA ASN A 29 3.32 18.29 -8.68
C ASN A 29 3.18 17.03 -9.55
N ILE A 30 2.18 16.18 -9.27
CA ILE A 30 1.88 14.97 -10.04
C ILE A 30 0.47 15.11 -10.63
N TYR A 31 0.42 15.20 -11.96
CA TYR A 31 -0.83 15.35 -12.72
C TYR A 31 -0.86 14.38 -13.89
N ASP A 32 -2.03 13.83 -14.16
CA ASP A 32 -2.30 13.12 -15.40
C ASP A 32 -2.73 14.11 -16.49
N SER A 33 -1.88 14.27 -17.49
CA SER A 33 -2.14 15.15 -18.63
C SER A 33 -2.84 14.38 -19.73
N PRO A 34 -3.85 14.96 -20.40
CA PRO A 34 -4.50 14.36 -21.55
C PRO A 34 -3.50 14.21 -22.71
N ASP A 35 -3.42 13.01 -23.28
CA ASP A 35 -2.54 12.70 -24.43
C ASP A 35 -3.29 12.70 -25.78
N GLY A 36 -4.63 12.90 -25.74
CA GLY A 36 -5.50 12.92 -26.90
C GLY A 36 -5.74 11.56 -27.60
N LYS A 37 -5.00 10.52 -27.22
CA LYS A 37 -5.13 9.17 -27.80
C LYS A 37 -5.93 8.22 -26.93
N LEU A 38 -5.50 8.01 -25.71
CA LEU A 38 -6.12 7.11 -24.75
C LEU A 38 -6.90 7.88 -23.66
N LYS A 39 -6.43 9.05 -23.30
CA LYS A 39 -6.97 9.87 -22.22
C LYS A 39 -7.86 10.97 -22.79
N LYS A 40 -9.18 10.78 -22.65
CA LYS A 40 -10.21 11.68 -23.18
C LYS A 40 -10.59 12.86 -22.29
N HIS A 41 -10.02 12.96 -21.07
CA HIS A 41 -10.28 14.11 -20.21
C HIS A 41 -9.64 15.39 -20.77
N ARG A 42 -10.31 16.52 -20.56
CA ARG A 42 -9.88 17.84 -21.09
C ARG A 42 -9.01 18.64 -20.11
N ILE A 43 -8.92 18.20 -18.87
CA ILE A 43 -8.28 18.93 -17.76
C ILE A 43 -7.27 17.98 -17.11
N ASN A 44 -6.13 18.53 -16.69
CA ASN A 44 -5.15 17.76 -15.91
C ASN A 44 -5.77 17.28 -14.59
N THR A 45 -5.78 15.98 -14.37
CA THR A 45 -6.33 15.38 -13.15
C THR A 45 -5.22 15.10 -12.16
N PRO A 46 -5.39 15.48 -10.88
CA PRO A 46 -4.38 15.21 -9.85
C PRO A 46 -4.31 13.71 -9.53
N LEU A 47 -3.12 13.13 -9.55
CA LEU A 47 -2.87 11.73 -9.18
C LEU A 47 -2.44 11.64 -7.72
N ILE A 48 -3.34 11.93 -6.81
CA ILE A 48 -3.01 11.97 -5.36
C ILE A 48 -3.76 10.91 -4.53
N GLY A 49 -4.49 10.01 -5.17
CA GLY A 49 -5.21 8.94 -4.46
C GLY A 49 -4.30 8.10 -3.57
N GLY A 50 -3.13 7.71 -4.10
CA GLY A 50 -2.12 6.98 -3.33
C GLY A 50 -1.59 7.77 -2.13
N VAL A 51 -1.44 9.09 -2.27
CA VAL A 51 -1.00 9.98 -1.17
C VAL A 51 -2.05 10.04 -0.06
N ILE A 52 -3.32 10.18 -0.42
CA ILE A 52 -4.42 10.18 0.54
C ILE A 52 -4.47 8.84 1.28
N PHE A 53 -4.35 7.74 0.54
CA PHE A 53 -4.30 6.40 1.15
C PHE A 53 -3.13 6.27 2.14
N PHE A 54 -1.93 6.70 1.75
CA PHE A 54 -0.74 6.60 2.60
C PHE A 54 -0.84 7.48 3.86
N ILE A 55 -1.39 8.69 3.75
CA ILE A 55 -1.66 9.55 4.92
C ILE A 55 -2.65 8.87 5.87
N ASN A 56 -3.73 8.27 5.35
CA ASN A 56 -4.68 7.52 6.18
C ASN A 56 -4.04 6.31 6.86
N PHE A 57 -3.18 5.60 6.15
CA PHE A 57 -2.43 4.47 6.71
C PHE A 57 -1.54 4.93 7.87
N LEU A 58 -0.76 6.00 7.68
CA LEU A 58 0.07 6.56 8.75
C LEU A 58 -0.77 7.05 9.94
N PHE A 59 -1.88 7.72 9.66
CA PHE A 59 -2.79 8.19 10.71
C PHE A 59 -3.39 7.02 11.50
N PHE A 60 -3.79 5.96 10.82
CA PHE A 60 -4.28 4.74 11.45
C PHE A 60 -3.21 4.10 12.36
N LEU A 61 -1.95 3.98 11.89
CA LEU A 61 -0.85 3.47 12.71
C LEU A 61 -0.60 4.31 13.97
N VAL A 62 -0.68 5.64 13.85
CA VAL A 62 -0.54 6.53 15.01
C VAL A 62 -1.70 6.36 15.99
N LEU A 63 -2.93 6.22 15.51
CA LEU A 63 -4.09 5.95 16.36
C LEU A 63 -3.98 4.59 17.05
N ASP A 64 -3.49 3.59 16.34
CA ASP A 64 -3.29 2.27 16.91
C ASP A 64 -2.26 2.30 18.05
N LEU A 65 -1.13 2.95 17.82
CA LEU A 65 -0.07 3.09 18.81
C LEU A 65 -0.53 3.80 20.09
N ILE A 66 -1.46 4.78 19.98
CA ILE A 66 -1.85 5.61 21.12
C ILE A 66 -3.10 5.06 21.82
N PHE A 67 -4.04 4.50 21.08
CA PHE A 67 -5.39 4.25 21.59
C PHE A 67 -5.97 2.87 21.34
N LEU A 68 -5.61 2.22 20.23
CA LEU A 68 -6.35 1.04 19.78
C LEU A 68 -5.72 -0.27 20.18
N ASN A 69 -4.37 -0.33 20.16
CA ASN A 69 -3.59 -1.55 20.43
C ASN A 69 -4.06 -2.77 19.60
N ILE A 70 -4.58 -2.54 18.37
CA ILE A 70 -5.01 -3.62 17.48
C ILE A 70 -3.82 -4.51 17.10
N PHE A 71 -2.66 -3.88 16.95
CA PHE A 71 -1.43 -4.57 16.60
C PHE A 71 -0.61 -5.06 17.82
N GLU A 72 -1.20 -5.09 19.02
CA GLU A 72 -0.52 -5.56 20.23
C GLU A 72 -0.05 -7.01 20.11
N ASP A 73 -0.84 -7.85 19.42
CA ASP A 73 -0.51 -9.26 19.18
C ASP A 73 0.52 -9.46 18.05
N PHE A 74 0.81 -8.42 17.26
CA PHE A 74 1.78 -8.49 16.18
C PHE A 74 3.20 -8.33 16.69
N ASN A 75 4.10 -9.17 16.22
CA ASN A 75 5.51 -9.01 16.48
C ASN A 75 6.05 -7.71 15.86
N LYS A 76 7.03 -7.08 16.49
CA LYS A 76 7.69 -5.88 15.95
C LYS A 76 8.20 -6.08 14.53
N ARG A 77 8.61 -7.31 14.18
CA ARG A 77 9.07 -7.67 12.84
C ARG A 77 7.95 -7.64 11.82
N GLU A 78 6.77 -8.14 12.18
CA GLU A 78 5.57 -8.11 11.33
C GLU A 78 5.12 -6.68 11.05
N LEU A 79 5.03 -5.85 12.10
CA LEU A 79 4.69 -4.43 11.95
C LEU A 79 5.70 -3.69 11.08
N PHE A 80 6.98 -3.95 11.28
CA PHE A 80 8.03 -3.36 10.44
C PHE A 80 7.88 -3.80 8.98
N SER A 81 7.63 -5.08 8.73
CA SER A 81 7.42 -5.63 7.39
C SER A 81 6.20 -5.00 6.71
N LEU A 82 5.08 -4.86 7.45
CA LEU A 82 3.87 -4.19 6.96
C LEU A 82 4.14 -2.72 6.59
N PHE A 83 4.77 -1.99 7.49
CA PHE A 83 5.13 -0.59 7.23
C PHE A 83 6.09 -0.45 6.05
N PHE A 84 7.09 -1.32 5.97
CA PHE A 84 8.09 -1.33 4.90
C PHE A 84 7.44 -1.60 3.53
N ILE A 85 6.58 -2.63 3.42
CA ILE A 85 5.91 -2.98 2.15
C ILE A 85 4.99 -1.84 1.69
N VAL A 86 4.15 -1.31 2.57
CA VAL A 86 3.22 -0.22 2.21
C VAL A 86 3.98 1.02 1.79
N SER A 87 5.03 1.40 2.53
CA SER A 87 5.84 2.59 2.21
C SER A 87 6.60 2.43 0.90
N THR A 88 7.23 1.29 0.66
CA THR A 88 8.00 1.07 -0.57
C THR A 88 7.11 1.02 -1.81
N PHE A 89 5.94 0.36 -1.76
CA PHE A 89 4.99 0.38 -2.87
C PHE A 89 4.40 1.77 -3.10
N PHE A 90 4.14 2.53 -2.02
CA PHE A 90 3.71 3.92 -2.15
C PHE A 90 4.75 4.79 -2.88
N PHE A 91 6.02 4.73 -2.47
CA PHE A 91 7.08 5.50 -3.15
C PHE A 91 7.34 5.01 -4.57
N LEU A 92 7.25 3.71 -4.83
CA LEU A 92 7.33 3.15 -6.18
C LEU A 92 6.20 3.69 -7.07
N GLY A 93 4.96 3.73 -6.56
CA GLY A 93 3.81 4.29 -7.27
C GLY A 93 3.98 5.78 -7.56
N LEU A 94 4.40 6.59 -6.58
CA LEU A 94 4.69 8.01 -6.77
C LEU A 94 5.79 8.25 -7.81
N TYR A 95 6.83 7.44 -7.77
CA TYR A 95 7.91 7.52 -8.73
C TYR A 95 7.43 7.18 -10.14
N ASP A 96 6.62 6.12 -10.28
CA ASP A 96 6.01 5.74 -11.56
C ASP A 96 5.11 6.84 -12.14
N ASP A 97 4.25 7.41 -11.31
CA ASP A 97 3.35 8.51 -11.72
C ASP A 97 4.13 9.74 -12.19
N LYS A 98 5.27 10.01 -11.59
CA LYS A 98 6.10 11.17 -11.92
C LYS A 98 7.00 10.94 -13.14
N PHE A 99 7.62 9.77 -13.25
CA PHE A 99 8.66 9.49 -14.24
C PHE A 99 8.23 8.53 -15.34
N LYS A 100 6.99 7.98 -15.29
CA LYS A 100 6.43 7.05 -16.27
C LYS A 100 7.37 5.89 -16.58
N MET A 101 7.61 5.05 -15.57
CA MET A 101 8.51 3.90 -15.67
C MET A 101 8.04 2.90 -16.75
N SER A 102 8.99 2.18 -17.33
CA SER A 102 8.67 1.05 -18.20
C SER A 102 7.97 -0.06 -17.40
N ALA A 103 7.04 -0.79 -18.06
CA ALA A 103 6.32 -1.88 -17.41
C ALA A 103 7.28 -2.96 -16.86
N TYR A 104 8.35 -3.25 -17.58
CA TYR A 104 9.38 -4.21 -17.14
C TYR A 104 10.05 -3.77 -15.82
N LEU A 105 10.51 -2.52 -15.75
CA LEU A 105 11.18 -2.01 -14.54
C LEU A 105 10.24 -2.01 -13.34
N ARG A 106 8.96 -1.68 -13.53
CA ARG A 106 7.93 -1.71 -12.49
C ARG A 106 7.77 -3.11 -11.91
N ILE A 107 7.67 -4.12 -12.77
CA ILE A 107 7.53 -5.53 -12.35
C ILE A 107 8.78 -5.99 -11.59
N VAL A 108 9.97 -5.70 -12.11
CA VAL A 108 11.24 -6.09 -11.47
C VAL A 108 11.36 -5.48 -10.08
N LEU A 109 11.06 -4.18 -9.93
CA LEU A 109 11.12 -3.52 -8.63
C LEU A 109 10.05 -4.06 -7.66
N ALA A 110 8.83 -4.31 -8.14
CA ALA A 110 7.78 -4.88 -7.31
C ALA A 110 8.16 -6.28 -6.79
N LEU A 111 8.69 -7.13 -7.65
CA LEU A 111 9.18 -8.46 -7.26
C LEU A 111 10.35 -8.37 -6.28
N SER A 112 11.29 -7.44 -6.51
CA SER A 112 12.41 -7.23 -5.58
C SER A 112 11.95 -6.80 -4.19
N ILE A 113 10.95 -5.91 -4.10
CA ILE A 113 10.35 -5.51 -2.83
C ILE A 113 9.72 -6.71 -2.12
N CYS A 114 8.94 -7.52 -2.85
CA CYS A 114 8.32 -8.72 -2.28
C CYS A 114 9.38 -9.70 -1.75
N LEU A 115 10.44 -9.95 -2.49
CA LEU A 115 11.54 -10.82 -2.05
C LEU A 115 12.21 -10.29 -0.78
N ILE A 116 12.50 -9.00 -0.69
CA ILE A 116 13.07 -8.39 0.52
C ILE A 116 12.13 -8.59 1.71
N VAL A 117 10.83 -8.35 1.54
CA VAL A 117 9.86 -8.49 2.64
C VAL A 117 9.76 -9.94 3.11
N ILE A 118 9.78 -10.92 2.20
CA ILE A 118 9.77 -12.34 2.55
C ILE A 118 11.04 -12.73 3.35
N THR A 119 12.20 -12.16 2.99
CA THR A 119 13.44 -12.42 3.76
C THR A 119 13.44 -11.75 5.13
N LEU A 120 12.76 -10.61 5.27
CA LEU A 120 12.61 -9.92 6.55
C LEU A 120 11.63 -10.65 7.50
N ASN A 121 10.60 -11.26 6.95
CA ASN A 121 9.59 -11.98 7.72
C ASN A 121 9.19 -13.30 7.06
N ASN A 122 9.72 -14.40 7.59
CA ASN A 122 9.44 -15.75 7.09
C ASN A 122 7.98 -16.18 7.30
N ASP A 123 7.24 -15.52 8.21
CA ASP A 123 5.84 -15.84 8.48
C ASP A 123 4.91 -15.46 7.32
N LEU A 124 5.39 -14.59 6.42
CA LEU A 124 4.68 -14.23 5.18
C LEU A 124 4.79 -15.29 4.08
N VAL A 125 5.57 -16.36 4.30
CA VAL A 125 5.69 -17.45 3.34
C VAL A 125 4.47 -18.37 3.46
N ILE A 126 3.73 -18.53 2.37
CA ILE A 126 2.61 -19.47 2.31
C ILE A 126 3.18 -20.90 2.38
N SER A 127 2.93 -21.59 3.51
CA SER A 127 3.38 -22.97 3.71
C SER A 127 2.37 -24.00 3.20
N ASN A 128 1.08 -23.67 3.22
CA ASN A 128 -0.01 -24.57 2.84
C ASN A 128 -0.97 -23.88 1.88
N PHE A 129 -1.39 -24.58 0.87
CA PHE A 129 -2.40 -24.12 -0.08
C PHE A 129 -3.57 -25.09 -0.09
N GLU A 130 -4.76 -24.61 0.31
CA GLU A 130 -6.00 -25.38 0.29
C GLU A 130 -6.92 -24.88 -0.82
N ILE A 131 -7.26 -25.79 -1.74
CA ILE A 131 -8.24 -25.48 -2.78
C ILE A 131 -9.58 -26.05 -2.31
N SER A 132 -10.61 -25.22 -2.22
CA SER A 132 -11.94 -25.58 -1.71
C SER A 132 -12.60 -26.77 -2.41
N PHE A 133 -12.21 -27.07 -3.65
CA PHE A 133 -12.70 -28.22 -4.43
C PHE A 133 -11.81 -29.45 -4.36
N TYR A 134 -10.66 -29.35 -3.70
CA TYR A 134 -9.70 -30.46 -3.60
C TYR A 134 -9.50 -30.81 -2.12
N LYS A 135 -9.85 -32.04 -1.75
CA LYS A 135 -9.78 -32.52 -0.36
C LYS A 135 -8.36 -32.65 0.22
N ASN A 136 -7.33 -32.57 -0.62
CA ASN A 136 -5.95 -32.76 -0.19
C ASN A 136 -5.25 -31.40 -0.05
N GLN A 137 -4.61 -31.18 1.09
CA GLN A 137 -3.74 -30.03 1.32
C GLN A 137 -2.46 -30.19 0.48
N ILE A 138 -2.12 -29.15 -0.27
CA ILE A 138 -0.86 -29.11 -1.03
C ILE A 138 0.17 -28.43 -0.12
N PHE A 139 1.11 -29.21 0.40
CA PHE A 139 2.22 -28.70 1.18
C PHE A 139 3.28 -28.11 0.25
N LEU A 140 3.50 -26.81 0.36
CA LEU A 140 4.51 -26.07 -0.41
C LEU A 140 5.91 -26.12 0.24
N ASN A 141 6.10 -26.95 1.27
CA ASN A 141 7.38 -27.05 1.98
C ASN A 141 8.59 -27.35 1.07
N ASN A 142 8.36 -28.00 -0.06
CA ASN A 142 9.42 -28.29 -1.02
C ASN A 142 9.72 -27.10 -1.96
N LEU A 143 8.88 -26.08 -2.03
CA LEU A 143 9.10 -24.88 -2.82
C LEU A 143 9.90 -23.82 -2.06
N LYS A 144 10.10 -23.97 -0.76
CA LYS A 144 11.00 -23.10 0.04
C LYS A 144 12.47 -23.14 -0.43
N MET A 145 12.84 -24.11 -1.25
CA MET A 145 14.19 -24.19 -1.84
C MET A 145 14.33 -23.43 -3.17
N ILE A 146 13.25 -22.86 -3.71
CA ILE A 146 13.27 -22.22 -5.04
C ILE A 146 13.16 -20.69 -4.93
N PHE A 147 12.88 -20.17 -3.72
CA PHE A 147 12.80 -18.74 -3.49
C PHE A 147 13.83 -18.29 -2.45
#